data_e3bc8ec35dd336ed03431c519be1e222
#
_entry.id   e3bc8ec35dd336ed03431c519be1e222
#
_cell.length_a   1.000
_cell.length_b   1.000
_cell.length_c   1.000
_cell.angle_alpha   90.00
_cell.angle_beta   90.00
_cell.angle_gamma   90.00
#
_symmetry.space_group_name_H-M   'P 1'
#
loop_
_entity.id
_entity.type
_entity.pdbx_description
1 polymer ?
#
loop_
_entity_poly.entity_id
_entity_poly.type
_entity_poly.pdbx_seq_one_letter_code
_entity_poly.pdbx_strand_id
1 'polypeptide(L)'
;ENILMHGYQESITNSKAKFYDTLENSLSKFSKMHEGPILVAHSDIKVTGEAVKILKKVHKGIVGAYPNNGYFEKPHWKLINDISPSKYLEEAKNWVSNGAQIIGGCCGVGPDKINAISVLK
;
A
#
# COMPACT_ATOMS: atom_id res chain seq x y z
N GLU A 1 -5.37 9.75 5.12
CA GLU A 1 -6.34 8.84 4.61
C GLU A 1 -5.94 8.29 3.24
N ASN A 2 -6.81 7.62 2.52
CA ASN A 2 -6.46 6.78 1.36
C ASN A 2 -6.23 7.52 0.03
N ILE A 3 -6.46 8.83 -0.02
CA ILE A 3 -6.45 9.65 -1.24
C ILE A 3 -5.11 9.57 -1.98
N LEU A 4 -4.01 9.50 -1.24
CA LEU A 4 -2.66 9.48 -1.80
C LEU A 4 -2.33 8.23 -2.61
N MET A 5 -3.04 7.14 -2.37
CA MET A 5 -2.71 5.86 -3.00
C MET A 5 -3.28 5.70 -4.40
N HIS A 6 -4.39 6.32 -4.70
CA HIS A 6 -4.88 6.38 -6.08
C HIS A 6 -3.88 7.09 -6.98
N GLY A 7 -3.32 8.20 -6.52
CA GLY A 7 -2.28 8.93 -7.25
C GLY A 7 -1.03 8.09 -7.52
N TYR A 8 -0.59 7.28 -6.55
CA TYR A 8 0.57 6.42 -6.72
C TYR A 8 0.35 5.31 -7.73
N GLN A 9 -0.75 4.59 -7.61
CA GLN A 9 -1.08 3.50 -8.53
C GLN A 9 -1.20 4.01 -9.96
N GLU A 10 -1.83 5.15 -10.16
CA GLU A 10 -1.97 5.76 -11.46
C GLU A 10 -0.63 6.28 -12.01
N SER A 11 0.23 6.84 -11.18
CA SER A 11 1.54 7.34 -11.61
C SER A 11 2.49 6.22 -12.06
N ILE A 12 2.38 5.03 -11.48
CA ILE A 12 3.17 3.87 -11.89
C ILE A 12 2.60 3.20 -13.14
N THR A 13 1.28 3.12 -13.25
CA THR A 13 0.60 2.36 -14.31
C THR A 13 0.26 3.18 -15.54
N ASN A 14 0.22 4.50 -15.42
CA ASN A 14 -0.27 5.39 -16.46
C ASN A 14 0.82 6.38 -16.92
N SER A 15 1.44 6.06 -18.07
CA SER A 15 2.40 6.95 -18.75
C SER A 15 1.81 8.31 -19.19
N LYS A 16 0.50 8.51 -19.06
CA LYS A 16 -0.20 9.77 -19.33
C LYS A 16 -0.23 10.71 -18.12
N ALA A 17 0.53 10.44 -17.08
CA ALA A 17 0.57 11.18 -15.81
C ALA A 17 1.11 12.61 -15.90
N LYS A 18 0.76 13.38 -16.93
CA LYS A 18 1.06 14.82 -17.00
C LYS A 18 0.36 15.66 -15.93
N PHE A 19 -0.64 15.10 -15.25
CA PHE A 19 -1.49 15.77 -14.27
C PHE A 19 -1.29 15.30 -12.83
N TYR A 20 -0.47 14.27 -12.61
CA TYR A 20 -0.20 13.73 -11.29
C TYR A 20 1.22 14.06 -10.86
N ASP A 21 1.36 14.52 -9.64
CA ASP A 21 2.64 14.70 -9.00
C ASP A 21 3.27 13.33 -8.68
N THR A 22 4.57 13.28 -8.49
CA THR A 22 5.21 12.04 -8.00
C THR A 22 4.67 11.68 -6.62
N LEU A 23 4.69 10.41 -6.27
CA LEU A 23 4.29 9.96 -4.94
C LEU A 23 5.10 10.70 -3.85
N GLU A 24 6.41 10.80 -4.01
CA GLU A 24 7.29 11.47 -3.06
C GLU A 24 6.91 12.93 -2.84
N ASN A 25 6.64 13.67 -3.92
CA ASN A 25 6.22 15.07 -3.82
C ASN A 25 4.85 15.22 -3.16
N SER A 26 3.88 14.40 -3.54
CA SER A 26 2.54 14.41 -2.96
C SER A 26 2.57 14.09 -1.46
N LEU A 27 3.31 13.05 -1.08
CA LEU A 27 3.46 12.65 0.31
C LEU A 27 4.24 13.69 1.13
N SER A 28 5.25 14.32 0.55
CA SER A 28 6.00 15.40 1.21
C SER A 28 5.12 16.60 1.55
N LYS A 29 4.22 16.98 0.64
CA LYS A 29 3.24 18.05 0.87
C LYS A 29 2.24 17.66 1.96
N PHE A 30 1.68 16.45 1.85
CA PHE A 30 0.69 15.95 2.80
C PHE A 30 1.27 15.77 4.21
N SER A 31 2.46 15.22 4.32
CA SER A 31 3.15 15.00 5.60
C SER A 31 3.39 16.29 6.39
N LYS A 32 3.50 17.44 5.71
CA LYS A 32 3.61 18.75 6.38
C LYS A 32 2.29 19.23 6.99
N MET A 33 1.17 18.69 6.53
CA MET A 33 -0.19 19.08 6.98
C MET A 33 -0.83 18.06 7.92
N HIS A 34 -0.22 16.87 8.05
CA HIS A 34 -0.80 15.76 8.82
C HIS A 34 0.27 15.04 9.64
N GLU A 35 0.11 15.07 10.96
CA GLU A 35 1.06 14.45 11.90
C GLU A 35 0.67 12.99 12.27
N GLY A 36 -0.56 12.60 11.99
CA GLY A 36 -1.09 11.27 12.29
C GLY A 36 -0.55 10.17 11.36
N PRO A 37 -0.99 8.92 11.57
CA PRO A 37 -0.59 7.79 10.73
C PRO A 37 -0.97 8.00 9.27
N ILE A 38 -0.07 7.62 8.35
CA ILE A 38 -0.33 7.57 6.91
C ILE A 38 -0.12 6.13 6.44
N LEU A 39 -1.13 5.60 5.74
CA LEU A 39 -1.10 4.22 5.24
C LEU A 39 -1.17 4.18 3.73
N VAL A 40 -0.33 3.31 3.16
CA VAL A 40 -0.38 2.93 1.74
C VAL A 40 -1.56 1.99 1.54
N ALA A 41 -2.62 2.45 0.86
CA ALA A 41 -3.86 1.70 0.64
C ALA A 41 -4.23 1.60 -0.85
N HIS A 42 -5.14 0.71 -1.20
CA HIS A 42 -5.68 0.51 -2.56
C HIS A 42 -4.64 0.25 -3.65
N SER A 43 -3.43 -0.12 -3.28
CA SER A 43 -2.33 -0.40 -4.20
C SER A 43 -2.14 -1.91 -4.36
N ASP A 44 -1.63 -2.30 -5.52
CA ASP A 44 -1.17 -3.67 -5.74
C ASP A 44 -0.07 -4.04 -4.72
N ILE A 45 -0.08 -5.28 -4.27
CA ILE A 45 0.93 -5.82 -3.34
C ILE A 45 2.36 -5.56 -3.84
N LYS A 46 2.57 -5.70 -5.16
CA LYS A 46 3.90 -5.56 -5.77
C LYS A 46 4.52 -4.18 -5.63
N VAL A 47 3.70 -3.12 -5.57
CA VAL A 47 4.19 -1.74 -5.46
C VAL A 47 4.16 -1.22 -4.02
N THR A 48 3.47 -1.91 -3.12
CA THR A 48 3.24 -1.47 -1.75
C THR A 48 4.55 -1.29 -0.98
N GLY A 49 5.49 -2.22 -1.13
CA GLY A 49 6.78 -2.15 -0.43
C GLY A 49 7.58 -0.90 -0.77
N GLU A 50 7.67 -0.56 -2.06
CA GLU A 50 8.36 0.67 -2.49
C GLU A 50 7.61 1.93 -2.05
N ALA A 51 6.29 1.92 -2.11
CA ALA A 51 5.47 3.03 -1.64
C ALA A 51 5.65 3.29 -0.12
N VAL A 52 5.71 2.23 0.69
CA VAL A 52 6.01 2.34 2.14
C VAL A 52 7.39 2.94 2.37
N LYS A 53 8.40 2.52 1.62
CA LYS A 53 9.76 3.04 1.71
C LYS A 53 9.83 4.53 1.38
N ILE A 54 9.15 4.97 0.31
CA ILE A 54 9.06 6.38 -0.06
C ILE A 54 8.33 7.16 1.04
N LEU A 55 7.20 6.64 1.53
CA LEU A 55 6.43 7.28 2.59
C LEU A 55 7.26 7.45 3.86
N LYS A 56 8.01 6.41 4.28
CA LYS A 56 8.87 6.47 5.48
C LYS A 56 9.99 7.49 5.35
N LYS A 57 10.48 7.71 4.13
CA LYS A 57 11.51 8.73 3.86
C LYS A 57 11.00 10.16 4.15
N VAL A 58 9.73 10.45 3.80
CA VAL A 58 9.16 11.80 3.84
C VAL A 58 8.28 12.07 5.07
N HIS A 59 7.77 11.02 5.72
CA HIS A 59 6.90 11.14 6.89
C HIS A 59 7.57 10.61 8.15
N LYS A 60 7.66 11.46 9.17
CA LYS A 60 8.29 11.11 10.46
C LYS A 60 7.38 10.32 11.39
N GLY A 61 6.07 10.35 11.14
CA GLY A 61 5.07 9.66 11.94
C GLY A 61 4.97 8.16 11.65
N ILE A 62 3.89 7.58 12.13
CA ILE A 62 3.56 6.17 11.90
C ILE A 62 3.17 5.97 10.43
N VAL A 63 3.75 4.98 9.79
CA VAL A 63 3.39 4.57 8.43
C VAL A 63 2.86 3.15 8.39
N GLY A 64 2.03 2.84 7.40
CA GLY A 64 1.45 1.51 7.29
C GLY A 64 1.19 1.06 5.86
N ALA A 65 0.79 -0.19 5.73
CA ALA A 65 0.48 -0.87 4.47
C ALA A 65 -0.89 -1.55 4.51
N TYR A 66 -1.72 -1.28 3.51
CA TYR A 66 -3.09 -1.77 3.38
C TYR A 66 -3.44 -2.08 1.92
N PRO A 67 -2.73 -3.04 1.28
CA PRO A 67 -2.81 -3.28 -0.15
C PRO A 67 -4.05 -4.05 -0.59
N ASN A 68 -4.30 -4.01 -1.90
CA ASN A 68 -5.24 -4.89 -2.58
C ASN A 68 -4.55 -6.18 -3.03
N ASN A 69 -5.29 -7.30 -2.99
CA ASN A 69 -4.96 -8.52 -3.69
C ASN A 69 -5.96 -8.72 -4.83
N GLY A 70 -5.48 -8.69 -6.08
CA GLY A 70 -6.33 -8.67 -7.26
C GLY A 70 -6.67 -7.25 -7.74
N TYR A 71 -7.63 -7.15 -8.66
CA TYR A 71 -8.06 -5.89 -9.25
C TYR A 71 -9.56 -5.87 -9.57
N PHE A 72 -10.09 -4.68 -9.77
CA PHE A 72 -11.48 -4.49 -10.15
C PHE A 72 -11.65 -4.47 -11.68
N GLU A 73 -12.43 -5.40 -12.20
CA GLU A 73 -12.89 -5.42 -13.60
C GLU A 73 -14.40 -5.51 -13.61
N LYS A 74 -15.04 -4.45 -14.12
CA LYS A 74 -16.52 -4.37 -14.09
C LYS A 74 -17.18 -5.65 -14.59
N PRO A 75 -18.17 -6.18 -13.88
CA PRO A 75 -18.74 -5.65 -12.64
C PRO A 75 -18.17 -6.28 -11.36
N HIS A 76 -17.07 -7.05 -11.43
CA HIS A 76 -16.59 -7.86 -10.31
C HIS A 76 -15.13 -7.63 -9.96
N TRP A 77 -14.80 -7.93 -8.69
CA TRP A 77 -13.41 -8.06 -8.25
C TRP A 77 -12.81 -9.36 -8.80
N LYS A 78 -11.61 -9.27 -9.35
CA LYS A 78 -10.85 -10.40 -9.89
C LYS A 78 -9.68 -10.73 -8.99
N LEU A 79 -9.62 -11.97 -8.52
CA LEU A 79 -8.50 -12.51 -7.74
C LEU A 79 -7.44 -13.17 -8.66
N ILE A 80 -7.16 -12.58 -9.81
CA ILE A 80 -6.08 -13.07 -10.68
C ILE A 80 -4.76 -12.81 -9.97
N ASN A 81 -3.92 -13.85 -9.92
CA ASN A 81 -2.68 -13.87 -9.14
C ASN A 81 -2.90 -13.76 -7.62
N ASP A 82 -3.97 -14.39 -7.13
CA ASP A 82 -4.16 -14.54 -5.69
C ASP A 82 -2.93 -15.22 -5.08
N ILE A 83 -2.29 -14.52 -4.15
CA ILE A 83 -1.12 -15.07 -3.47
C ILE A 83 -1.52 -15.83 -2.22
N SER A 84 -0.74 -16.86 -1.88
CA SER A 84 -0.97 -17.66 -0.67
C SER A 84 -0.79 -16.82 0.60
N PRO A 85 -1.38 -17.22 1.75
CA PRO A 85 -1.14 -16.58 3.04
C PRO A 85 0.34 -16.50 3.42
N SER A 86 1.13 -17.54 3.11
CA SER A 86 2.58 -17.54 3.35
C SER A 86 3.31 -16.51 2.51
N LYS A 87 2.93 -16.35 1.24
CA LYS A 87 3.50 -15.31 0.38
C LYS A 87 3.10 -13.91 0.83
N TYR A 88 1.85 -13.74 1.28
CA TYR A 88 1.38 -12.48 1.86
C TYR A 88 2.20 -12.10 3.12
N LEU A 89 2.54 -13.08 3.96
CA LEU A 89 3.41 -12.89 5.12
C LEU A 89 4.82 -12.44 4.71
N GLU A 90 5.40 -13.00 3.64
CA GLU A 90 6.69 -12.56 3.12
C GLU A 90 6.64 -11.08 2.68
N GLU A 91 5.61 -10.70 1.94
CA GLU A 91 5.42 -9.31 1.53
C GLU A 91 5.23 -8.38 2.75
N ALA A 92 4.45 -8.80 3.74
CA ALA A 92 4.26 -8.04 4.97
C ALA A 92 5.57 -7.84 5.75
N LYS A 93 6.43 -8.84 5.81
CA LYS A 93 7.79 -8.70 6.39
C LYS A 93 8.61 -7.65 5.63
N ASN A 94 8.51 -7.61 4.31
CA ASN A 94 9.16 -6.58 3.51
C ASN A 94 8.61 -5.18 3.82
N TRP A 95 7.28 -5.03 3.99
CA TRP A 95 6.70 -3.74 4.37
C TRP A 95 7.18 -3.28 5.75
N VAL A 96 7.23 -4.20 6.70
CA VAL A 96 7.76 -3.91 8.05
C VAL A 96 9.23 -3.51 7.99
N SER A 97 10.06 -4.19 7.21
CA SER A 97 11.47 -3.85 7.03
C SER A 97 11.67 -2.48 6.37
N ASN A 98 10.71 -2.05 5.54
CA ASN A 98 10.69 -0.71 4.94
C ASN A 98 10.12 0.38 5.87
N GLY A 99 9.68 0.01 7.06
CA GLY A 99 9.25 0.94 8.11
C GLY A 99 7.75 0.95 8.40
N ALA A 100 6.94 0.06 7.82
CA ALA A 100 5.54 -0.07 8.18
C ALA A 100 5.37 -0.54 9.63
N GLN A 101 4.56 0.17 10.39
CA GLN A 101 4.21 -0.11 11.78
C GLN A 101 2.75 -0.55 11.93
N ILE A 102 1.94 -0.31 10.89
CA ILE A 102 0.56 -0.79 10.78
C ILE A 102 0.48 -1.59 9.49
N ILE A 103 0.04 -2.82 9.56
CA ILE A 103 -0.15 -3.69 8.41
C ILE A 103 -1.55 -4.31 8.42
N GLY A 104 -2.12 -4.45 7.26
CA GLY A 104 -3.45 -5.02 7.08
C GLY A 104 -3.68 -5.44 5.64
N GLY A 105 -4.91 -5.38 5.18
CA GLY A 105 -5.27 -5.68 3.81
C GLY A 105 -6.58 -5.01 3.43
N CYS A 106 -6.76 -4.76 2.14
CA CYS A 106 -7.93 -4.17 1.54
C CYS A 106 -8.66 -5.20 0.66
N CYS A 107 -9.13 -4.79 -0.51
CA CYS A 107 -9.90 -5.64 -1.41
C CYS A 107 -9.13 -6.91 -1.80
N GLY A 108 -9.83 -8.05 -1.75
CA GLY A 108 -9.24 -9.36 -2.08
C GLY A 108 -8.29 -9.95 -1.03
N VAL A 109 -8.13 -9.29 0.12
CA VAL A 109 -7.36 -9.84 1.24
C VAL A 109 -8.31 -10.44 2.26
N GLY A 110 -8.34 -11.76 2.34
CA GLY A 110 -9.22 -12.52 3.23
C GLY A 110 -8.65 -12.75 4.63
N PRO A 111 -9.47 -13.35 5.52
CA PRO A 111 -9.08 -13.63 6.91
C PRO A 111 -7.84 -14.52 7.04
N ASP A 112 -7.63 -15.42 6.09
CA ASP A 112 -6.47 -16.33 6.02
C ASP A 112 -5.14 -15.56 5.93
N LYS A 113 -5.10 -14.53 5.09
CA LYS A 113 -3.93 -13.64 4.93
C LYS A 113 -3.72 -12.76 6.16
N ILE A 114 -4.80 -12.24 6.72
CA ILE A 114 -4.74 -11.44 7.97
C ILE A 114 -4.24 -12.31 9.12
N ASN A 115 -4.71 -13.54 9.22
CA ASN A 115 -4.23 -14.47 10.23
C ASN A 115 -2.73 -14.77 10.05
N ALA A 116 -2.27 -14.96 8.81
CA ALA A 116 -0.85 -15.21 8.53
C ALA A 116 0.06 -14.07 9.02
N ILE A 117 -0.34 -12.81 8.82
CA ILE A 117 0.47 -11.65 9.26
C ILE A 117 0.37 -11.35 10.76
N SER A 118 -0.56 -11.98 11.48
CA SER A 118 -0.75 -11.75 12.91
C SER A 118 0.48 -12.10 13.76
N VAL A 119 1.38 -12.92 13.24
CA VAL A 119 2.66 -13.29 13.88
C VAL A 119 3.68 -12.16 13.93
N LEU A 120 3.41 -11.05 13.21
CA LEU A 120 4.30 -9.88 13.17
C LEU A 120 3.95 -8.83 14.24
N LYS A 121 3.13 -9.17 15.22
CA LYS A 121 2.77 -8.28 16.34
C LYS A 121 3.95 -8.02 17.26
#